data_436bd4343f29130bf06237ace18efbc6
#
_entry.id   436bd4343f29130bf06237ace18efbc6
#
_cell.length_a   1.000
_cell.length_b   1.000
_cell.length_c   1.000
_cell.angle_alpha   90.00
_cell.angle_beta   90.00
_cell.angle_gamma   90.00
#
_symmetry.space_group_name_H-M   'P 1'
#
loop_
_entity.id
_entity.type
_entity.pdbx_description
1 polymer ?
#
loop_
_entity_poly.entity_id
_entity_poly.type
_entity_poly.pdbx_seq_one_letter_code
_entity_poly.pdbx_strand_id
1 'polypeptide(L)'
;MKDTKSKPIKTYPTISACGLDCGLCPRYYTAGPSRCPGCCGPDFFNKHPTCSTITCCVKNKNLEVCGECSEFPCPKFKKPEEYQKLETSSYPPYRKMVPNLNFIKKHGIKSFITEQKKRIRLLEKMIKDFDDGRSRSFYCRAAALLDIPSLENSINDAKQRISSGDIKIRAKFLREVLNQSALKQGIELFMKVSKITQKNMKAKM
;
A
#
# COMPACT_ATOMS: atom_id res chain seq x y z
N MET A 1 8.53 24.89 -26.40
CA MET A 1 8.62 23.70 -25.53
C MET A 1 7.22 23.08 -25.44
N LYS A 2 7.03 21.87 -26.01
CA LYS A 2 5.73 21.22 -26.06
C LYS A 2 5.46 20.56 -24.69
N ASP A 3 4.45 21.07 -24.01
CA ASP A 3 3.89 20.50 -22.76
C ASP A 3 3.21 19.17 -23.08
N THR A 4 3.99 18.11 -23.22
CA THR A 4 3.48 16.75 -23.34
C THR A 4 3.15 16.21 -21.94
N LYS A 5 2.10 16.74 -21.31
CA LYS A 5 1.43 16.02 -20.21
C LYS A 5 0.90 14.73 -20.82
N SER A 6 1.68 13.67 -20.71
CA SER A 6 1.26 12.36 -21.18
C SER A 6 -0.01 11.96 -20.43
N LYS A 7 -1.07 11.62 -21.18
CA LYS A 7 -2.34 11.11 -20.61
C LYS A 7 -2.03 9.93 -19.66
N PRO A 8 -2.76 9.78 -18.56
CA PRO A 8 -2.64 8.60 -17.74
C PRO A 8 -2.92 7.37 -18.62
N ILE A 9 -2.01 6.39 -18.58
CA ILE A 9 -2.12 5.18 -19.40
C ILE A 9 -3.11 4.20 -18.74
N LYS A 10 -3.42 4.38 -17.45
CA LYS A 10 -4.36 3.55 -16.68
C LYS A 10 -5.54 4.35 -16.18
N THR A 11 -6.71 3.70 -16.14
CA THR A 11 -7.93 4.24 -15.53
C THR A 11 -7.84 4.23 -14.01
N TYR A 12 -7.18 3.20 -13.43
CA TYR A 12 -7.06 2.99 -11.99
C TYR A 12 -5.59 3.01 -11.52
N PRO A 13 -4.95 4.19 -11.42
CA PRO A 13 -3.55 4.29 -11.00
C PRO A 13 -3.33 3.92 -9.52
N THR A 14 -4.38 3.84 -8.72
CA THR A 14 -4.33 3.44 -7.30
C THR A 14 -4.06 1.95 -7.09
N ILE A 15 -4.19 1.13 -8.12
CA ILE A 15 -3.71 -0.27 -8.14
C ILE A 15 -2.61 -0.41 -9.19
N SER A 16 -1.48 -1.02 -8.86
CA SER A 16 -0.39 -1.24 -9.81
C SER A 16 -0.70 -2.40 -10.76
N ALA A 17 -0.04 -2.43 -11.92
CA ALA A 17 -0.11 -3.56 -12.85
C ALA A 17 0.24 -4.90 -12.18
N CYS A 18 1.15 -4.90 -11.20
CA CYS A 18 1.57 -6.09 -10.45
C CYS A 18 0.69 -6.40 -9.22
N GLY A 19 -0.39 -5.64 -8.97
CA GLY A 19 -1.29 -5.88 -7.85
C GLY A 19 -0.92 -5.18 -6.53
N LEU A 20 0.16 -4.37 -6.51
CA LEU A 20 0.46 -3.56 -5.33
C LEU A 20 -0.58 -2.45 -5.18
N ASP A 21 -1.11 -2.27 -3.97
CA ASP A 21 -2.09 -1.23 -3.65
C ASP A 21 -1.40 0.13 -3.50
N CYS A 22 -1.32 0.87 -4.63
CA CYS A 22 -0.72 2.19 -4.69
C CYS A 22 -1.53 3.24 -3.93
N GLY A 23 -2.85 3.08 -3.84
CA GLY A 23 -3.75 3.98 -3.11
C GLY A 23 -3.56 3.90 -1.59
N LEU A 24 -2.88 2.86 -1.08
CA LEU A 24 -2.52 2.69 0.33
C LEU A 24 -1.00 2.82 0.57
N CYS A 25 -0.25 3.30 -0.43
CA CYS A 25 1.20 3.47 -0.34
C CYS A 25 1.57 4.81 0.33
N PRO A 26 2.54 4.85 1.25
CA PRO A 26 2.98 6.11 1.88
C PRO A 26 3.42 7.18 0.88
N ARG A 27 4.03 6.78 -0.25
CA ARG A 27 4.46 7.71 -1.29
C ARG A 27 3.29 8.40 -2.02
N TYR A 28 2.10 7.80 -2.01
CA TYR A 28 0.90 8.41 -2.55
C TYR A 28 0.42 9.59 -1.68
N TYR A 29 0.74 9.57 -0.39
CA TYR A 29 0.40 10.59 0.61
C TYR A 29 1.55 11.54 0.95
N THR A 30 2.67 11.46 0.23
CA THR A 30 3.77 12.42 0.39
C THR A 30 3.32 13.80 -0.09
N ALA A 31 3.65 14.85 0.67
CA ALA A 31 3.38 16.22 0.25
C ALA A 31 4.37 16.70 -0.81
N GLY A 32 3.94 17.64 -1.66
CA GLY A 32 4.81 18.34 -2.63
C GLY A 32 5.16 17.54 -3.87
N PRO A 33 6.20 17.97 -4.62
CA PRO A 33 6.54 17.43 -5.95
C PRO A 33 6.93 15.95 -5.96
N SER A 34 7.41 15.42 -4.82
CA SER A 34 7.80 14.01 -4.70
C SER A 34 6.63 13.04 -4.53
N ARG A 35 5.40 13.54 -4.48
CA ARG A 35 4.19 12.71 -4.40
C ARG A 35 4.12 11.75 -5.59
N CYS A 36 3.92 10.46 -5.28
CA CYS A 36 3.67 9.45 -6.30
C CYS A 36 2.23 9.54 -6.81
N PRO A 37 1.99 9.60 -8.12
CA PRO A 37 0.63 9.69 -8.69
C PRO A 37 -0.11 8.35 -8.74
N GLY A 38 0.50 7.26 -8.26
CA GLY A 38 0.05 5.89 -8.50
C GLY A 38 0.62 5.33 -9.81
N CYS A 39 0.48 4.02 -9.99
CA CYS A 39 1.09 3.30 -11.12
C CYS A 39 0.48 3.74 -12.46
N CYS A 40 1.29 4.29 -13.35
CA CYS A 40 0.89 4.85 -14.64
C CYS A 40 -0.15 5.99 -14.54
N GLY A 41 -0.23 6.65 -13.39
CA GLY A 41 -0.98 7.90 -13.22
C GLY A 41 -0.29 9.09 -13.91
N PRO A 42 -0.88 10.30 -13.82
CA PRO A 42 -0.31 11.49 -14.43
C PRO A 42 1.14 11.71 -13.97
N ASP A 43 2.04 11.99 -14.91
CA ASP A 43 3.45 12.26 -14.63
C ASP A 43 4.24 11.11 -13.96
N PHE A 44 3.72 9.87 -14.04
CA PHE A 44 4.34 8.72 -13.39
C PHE A 44 5.76 8.44 -13.86
N PHE A 45 6.02 8.50 -15.19
CA PHE A 45 7.31 8.12 -15.76
C PHE A 45 8.42 9.14 -15.50
N ASN A 46 8.10 10.35 -15.07
CA ASN A 46 9.07 11.32 -14.59
C ASN A 46 9.55 11.01 -13.16
N LYS A 47 8.81 10.18 -12.43
CA LYS A 47 9.06 9.84 -11.01
C LYS A 47 9.44 8.38 -10.81
N HIS A 48 9.10 7.52 -11.74
CA HIS A 48 9.34 6.09 -11.66
C HIS A 48 9.82 5.53 -13.00
N PRO A 49 10.82 4.64 -12.99
CA PRO A 49 11.23 3.92 -14.18
C PRO A 49 10.10 2.95 -14.62
N THR A 50 10.10 2.64 -15.90
CA THR A 50 9.26 1.57 -16.44
C THR A 50 9.76 0.22 -15.92
N CYS A 51 8.86 -0.65 -15.48
CA CYS A 51 9.18 -2.01 -15.12
C CYS A 51 8.62 -3.02 -16.14
N SER A 52 9.15 -4.23 -16.13
CA SER A 52 8.73 -5.30 -17.06
C SER A 52 7.23 -5.64 -16.96
N THR A 53 6.62 -5.47 -15.79
CA THR A 53 5.20 -5.69 -15.58
C THR A 53 4.37 -4.62 -16.28
N ILE A 54 4.75 -3.34 -16.17
CA ILE A 54 4.08 -2.23 -16.88
C ILE A 54 4.21 -2.43 -18.39
N THR A 55 5.41 -2.76 -18.87
CA THR A 55 5.63 -2.99 -20.32
C THR A 55 4.72 -4.11 -20.83
N CYS A 56 4.70 -5.26 -20.18
CA CYS A 56 3.91 -6.41 -20.62
C CYS A 56 2.40 -6.16 -20.48
N CYS A 57 1.95 -5.79 -19.27
CA CYS A 57 0.53 -5.69 -18.93
C CYS A 57 -0.12 -4.45 -19.56
N VAL A 58 0.47 -3.27 -19.32
CA VAL A 58 -0.17 -2.01 -19.69
C VAL A 58 0.15 -1.61 -21.13
N LYS A 59 1.45 -1.62 -21.52
CA LYS A 59 1.83 -1.12 -22.85
C LYS A 59 1.52 -2.12 -23.96
N ASN A 60 1.82 -3.42 -23.76
CA ASN A 60 1.68 -4.41 -24.83
C ASN A 60 0.29 -5.05 -24.88
N LYS A 61 -0.34 -5.32 -23.70
CA LYS A 61 -1.64 -5.99 -23.63
C LYS A 61 -2.82 -5.02 -23.37
N ASN A 62 -2.55 -3.74 -23.13
CA ASN A 62 -3.56 -2.72 -22.83
C ASN A 62 -4.51 -3.11 -21.69
N LEU A 63 -3.97 -3.74 -20.62
CA LEU A 63 -4.70 -4.18 -19.44
C LEU A 63 -4.41 -3.26 -18.25
N GLU A 64 -5.37 -3.09 -17.37
CA GLU A 64 -5.17 -2.33 -16.12
C GLU A 64 -4.23 -3.05 -15.14
N VAL A 65 -4.42 -4.36 -14.97
CA VAL A 65 -3.63 -5.20 -14.05
C VAL A 65 -3.41 -6.60 -14.61
N CYS A 66 -2.36 -7.26 -14.15
CA CYS A 66 -2.07 -8.64 -14.58
C CYS A 66 -3.17 -9.65 -14.24
N GLY A 67 -4.02 -9.37 -13.24
CA GLY A 67 -5.17 -10.20 -12.91
C GLY A 67 -6.22 -10.31 -14.02
N GLU A 68 -6.25 -9.37 -14.97
CA GLU A 68 -7.13 -9.40 -16.14
C GLU A 68 -6.55 -10.21 -17.31
N CYS A 69 -5.26 -10.58 -17.24
CA CYS A 69 -4.58 -11.33 -18.29
C CYS A 69 -5.01 -12.81 -18.27
N SER A 70 -5.35 -13.37 -19.43
CA SER A 70 -5.67 -14.80 -19.59
C SER A 70 -4.52 -15.73 -19.16
N GLU A 71 -3.28 -15.27 -19.32
CA GLU A 71 -2.07 -16.02 -18.94
C GLU A 71 -1.74 -15.92 -17.42
N PHE A 72 -2.47 -15.14 -16.64
CA PHE A 72 -2.20 -15.01 -15.20
C PHE A 72 -2.72 -16.23 -14.42
N PRO A 73 -1.90 -16.85 -13.52
CA PRO A 73 -0.52 -16.52 -13.19
C PRO A 73 0.48 -17.00 -14.24
N CYS A 74 1.21 -16.06 -14.85
CA CYS A 74 2.26 -16.34 -15.82
C CYS A 74 3.62 -16.61 -15.11
N PRO A 75 4.70 -16.97 -15.86
CA PRO A 75 6.00 -17.24 -15.23
C PRO A 75 6.54 -16.15 -14.32
N LYS A 76 6.15 -14.88 -14.55
CA LYS A 76 6.51 -13.76 -13.65
C LYS A 76 5.88 -13.87 -12.26
N PHE A 77 4.81 -14.66 -12.11
CA PHE A 77 4.04 -14.83 -10.87
C PHE A 77 3.97 -16.28 -10.40
N LYS A 78 4.63 -17.24 -11.10
CA LYS A 78 4.58 -18.66 -10.79
C LYS A 78 5.61 -19.13 -9.76
N LYS A 79 6.56 -18.27 -9.37
CA LYS A 79 7.57 -18.63 -8.38
C LYS A 79 7.10 -18.15 -6.98
N PRO A 80 6.37 -19.00 -6.22
CA PRO A 80 5.96 -18.67 -4.86
C PRO A 80 7.14 -18.25 -3.96
N GLU A 81 8.32 -18.85 -4.21
CA GLU A 81 9.54 -18.60 -3.45
C GLU A 81 10.10 -17.17 -3.61
N GLU A 82 9.95 -16.55 -4.79
CA GLU A 82 10.32 -15.14 -4.97
C GLU A 82 9.35 -14.21 -4.24
N TYR A 83 8.07 -14.59 -4.15
CA TYR A 83 7.08 -13.86 -3.37
C TYR A 83 7.20 -14.13 -1.87
N GLN A 84 7.61 -15.33 -1.45
CA GLN A 84 7.99 -15.59 -0.07
C GLN A 84 9.22 -14.75 0.34
N LYS A 85 10.18 -14.53 -0.56
CA LYS A 85 11.25 -13.54 -0.35
C LYS A 85 10.72 -12.12 -0.25
N LEU A 86 9.69 -11.75 -0.99
CA LEU A 86 8.97 -10.48 -0.81
C LEU A 86 8.17 -10.46 0.51
N GLU A 87 7.70 -11.61 1.00
CA GLU A 87 7.08 -11.74 2.34
C GLU A 87 8.06 -11.44 3.47
N THR A 88 9.34 -11.73 3.27
CA THR A 88 10.42 -11.34 4.17
C THR A 88 11.01 -9.97 3.85
N SER A 89 10.50 -9.29 2.80
CA SER A 89 10.95 -7.99 2.38
C SER A 89 10.59 -6.89 3.38
N SER A 90 11.29 -5.78 3.28
CA SER A 90 11.12 -4.63 4.17
C SER A 90 9.75 -3.95 4.12
N TYR A 91 8.89 -4.29 3.15
CA TYR A 91 7.58 -3.67 3.01
C TYR A 91 6.44 -4.70 2.98
N PRO A 92 5.79 -4.99 4.13
CA PRO A 92 4.76 -6.03 4.27
C PRO A 92 3.61 -5.99 3.25
N PRO A 93 3.12 -4.83 2.75
CA PRO A 93 2.06 -4.80 1.74
C PRO A 93 2.38 -5.51 0.41
N TYR A 94 3.64 -5.83 0.11
CA TYR A 94 3.97 -6.67 -1.06
C TYR A 94 3.30 -8.05 -1.01
N ARG A 95 3.00 -8.56 0.18
CA ARG A 95 2.25 -9.83 0.38
C ARG A 95 0.85 -9.81 -0.25
N LYS A 96 0.28 -8.63 -0.45
CA LYS A 96 -1.05 -8.46 -1.05
C LYS A 96 -1.06 -8.45 -2.58
N MET A 97 0.09 -8.38 -3.25
CA MET A 97 0.15 -8.25 -4.71
C MET A 97 -0.59 -9.37 -5.42
N VAL A 98 -0.22 -10.63 -5.19
CA VAL A 98 -0.87 -11.79 -5.81
C VAL A 98 -2.29 -12.00 -5.30
N PRO A 99 -2.60 -11.92 -4.00
CA PRO A 99 -3.98 -11.94 -3.51
C PRO A 99 -4.88 -10.89 -4.17
N ASN A 100 -4.41 -9.66 -4.35
CA ASN A 100 -5.17 -8.61 -5.04
C ASN A 100 -5.45 -8.97 -6.51
N LEU A 101 -4.45 -9.50 -7.23
CA LEU A 101 -4.62 -9.94 -8.62
C LEU A 101 -5.60 -11.11 -8.72
N ASN A 102 -5.54 -12.08 -7.81
CA ASN A 102 -6.49 -13.19 -7.75
C ASN A 102 -7.91 -12.71 -7.45
N PHE A 103 -8.06 -11.76 -6.53
CA PHE A 103 -9.35 -11.14 -6.25
C PHE A 103 -9.91 -10.45 -7.50
N ILE A 104 -9.08 -9.65 -8.20
CA ILE A 104 -9.50 -8.95 -9.43
C ILE A 104 -9.86 -9.95 -10.52
N LYS A 105 -9.10 -11.02 -10.71
CA LYS A 105 -9.39 -12.09 -11.67
C LYS A 105 -10.76 -12.72 -11.41
N LYS A 106 -11.11 -12.94 -10.14
CA LYS A 106 -12.37 -13.58 -9.73
C LYS A 106 -13.57 -12.64 -9.73
N HIS A 107 -13.39 -11.40 -9.26
CA HIS A 107 -14.49 -10.48 -8.95
C HIS A 107 -14.50 -9.20 -9.80
N GLY A 108 -13.48 -9.03 -10.66
CA GLY A 108 -13.31 -7.84 -11.50
C GLY A 108 -12.67 -6.66 -10.77
N ILE A 109 -12.04 -5.77 -11.55
CA ILE A 109 -11.33 -4.60 -11.03
C ILE A 109 -12.25 -3.60 -10.33
N LYS A 110 -13.49 -3.43 -10.81
CA LYS A 110 -14.47 -2.50 -10.20
C LYS A 110 -14.79 -2.87 -8.76
N SER A 111 -14.96 -4.18 -8.47
CA SER A 111 -15.18 -4.69 -7.11
C SER A 111 -14.00 -4.39 -6.21
N PHE A 112 -12.76 -4.62 -6.70
CA PHE A 112 -11.56 -4.28 -5.98
C PHE A 112 -11.47 -2.79 -5.64
N ILE A 113 -11.72 -1.91 -6.62
CA ILE A 113 -11.68 -0.45 -6.43
C ILE A 113 -12.75 0.02 -5.43
N THR A 114 -13.91 -0.63 -5.39
CA THR A 114 -14.95 -0.32 -4.40
C THR A 114 -14.49 -0.61 -2.98
N GLU A 115 -13.85 -1.76 -2.75
CA GLU A 115 -13.26 -2.10 -1.45
C GLU A 115 -12.07 -1.20 -1.12
N GLN A 116 -11.18 -0.94 -2.08
CA GLN A 116 -10.05 -0.05 -1.92
C GLN A 116 -10.47 1.35 -1.48
N LYS A 117 -11.53 1.90 -2.06
CA LYS A 117 -12.07 3.22 -1.67
C LYS A 117 -12.49 3.27 -0.19
N LYS A 118 -13.06 2.17 0.35
CA LYS A 118 -13.38 2.09 1.78
C LYS A 118 -12.11 2.16 2.63
N ARG A 119 -11.08 1.40 2.28
CA ARG A 119 -9.77 1.41 2.96
C ARG A 119 -9.08 2.78 2.88
N ILE A 120 -9.12 3.43 1.71
CA ILE A 120 -8.57 4.78 1.51
C ILE A 120 -9.26 5.79 2.44
N ARG A 121 -10.60 5.77 2.54
CA ARG A 121 -11.33 6.65 3.46
C ARG A 121 -10.92 6.46 4.91
N LEU A 122 -10.72 5.22 5.34
CA LEU A 122 -10.26 4.92 6.71
C LEU A 122 -8.82 5.40 6.92
N LEU A 123 -7.95 5.20 5.94
CA LEU A 123 -6.58 5.72 5.97
C LEU A 123 -6.55 7.25 6.06
N GLU A 124 -7.34 7.93 5.25
CA GLU A 124 -7.46 9.39 5.27
C GLU A 124 -7.97 9.91 6.62
N LYS A 125 -8.92 9.22 7.26
CA LYS A 125 -9.33 9.51 8.64
C LYS A 125 -8.18 9.36 9.64
N MET A 126 -7.40 8.27 9.53
CA MET A 126 -6.23 8.07 10.40
C MET A 126 -5.18 9.16 10.19
N ILE A 127 -4.89 9.53 8.95
CA ILE A 127 -3.94 10.59 8.64
C ILE A 127 -4.44 11.94 9.15
N LYS A 128 -5.70 12.28 8.90
CA LYS A 128 -6.29 13.56 9.32
C LYS A 128 -6.31 13.73 10.83
N ASP A 129 -6.74 12.68 11.56
CA ASP A 129 -7.08 12.79 12.97
C ASP A 129 -5.93 12.38 13.91
N PHE A 130 -4.94 11.61 13.41
CA PHE A 130 -3.92 10.97 14.26
C PHE A 130 -2.48 11.05 13.73
N ASP A 131 -2.19 11.69 12.57
CA ASP A 131 -0.81 11.72 12.05
C ASP A 131 0.06 12.77 12.77
N ASP A 132 1.05 12.27 13.51
CA ASP A 132 2.08 13.06 14.18
C ASP A 132 3.28 13.40 13.27
N GLY A 133 3.13 13.21 11.95
CA GLY A 133 4.20 13.37 10.95
C GLY A 133 5.10 12.14 10.80
N ARG A 134 5.02 11.16 11.70
CA ARG A 134 5.83 9.92 11.68
C ARG A 134 4.98 8.66 11.51
N SER A 135 3.68 8.73 11.79
CA SER A 135 2.77 7.59 11.85
C SER A 135 2.18 7.20 10.50
N ARG A 136 2.24 8.06 9.49
CA ARG A 136 1.61 7.86 8.16
C ARG A 136 1.96 6.54 7.52
N SER A 137 3.25 6.19 7.48
CA SER A 137 3.71 4.93 6.88
C SER A 137 3.17 3.70 7.62
N PHE A 138 3.00 3.79 8.94
CA PHE A 138 2.38 2.73 9.73
C PHE A 138 0.88 2.60 9.42
N TYR A 139 0.15 3.71 9.32
CA TYR A 139 -1.27 3.70 8.96
C TYR A 139 -1.52 3.16 7.55
N CYS A 140 -0.65 3.47 6.60
CA CYS A 140 -0.72 2.88 5.25
C CYS A 140 -0.60 1.35 5.29
N ARG A 141 0.33 0.81 6.09
CA ARG A 141 0.47 -0.65 6.25
C ARG A 141 -0.74 -1.27 6.93
N ALA A 142 -1.25 -0.65 7.99
CA ALA A 142 -2.46 -1.12 8.67
C ALA A 142 -3.65 -1.15 7.70
N ALA A 143 -3.88 -0.07 6.94
CA ALA A 143 -4.96 0.01 5.96
C ALA A 143 -4.84 -1.03 4.84
N ALA A 144 -3.61 -1.41 4.45
CA ALA A 144 -3.38 -2.41 3.42
C ALA A 144 -3.55 -3.86 3.91
N LEU A 145 -3.26 -4.13 5.18
CA LEU A 145 -3.10 -5.49 5.69
C LEU A 145 -4.26 -5.96 6.56
N LEU A 146 -4.83 -5.08 7.42
CA LEU A 146 -5.93 -5.43 8.30
C LEU A 146 -7.26 -5.53 7.54
N ASP A 147 -8.21 -6.27 8.09
CA ASP A 147 -9.59 -6.24 7.60
C ASP A 147 -10.26 -4.89 7.91
N ILE A 148 -11.31 -4.56 7.16
CA ILE A 148 -12.03 -3.29 7.29
C ILE A 148 -12.69 -3.15 8.68
N PRO A 149 -13.40 -4.16 9.22
CA PRO A 149 -13.99 -4.05 10.55
C PRO A 149 -12.97 -3.75 11.65
N SER A 150 -11.79 -4.37 11.61
CA SER A 150 -10.73 -4.11 12.59
C SER A 150 -10.18 -2.68 12.49
N LEU A 151 -10.06 -2.13 11.27
CA LEU A 151 -9.68 -0.73 11.06
C LEU A 151 -10.73 0.21 11.64
N GLU A 152 -12.01 -0.01 11.35
CA GLU A 152 -13.11 0.80 11.84
C GLU A 152 -13.19 0.79 13.36
N ASN A 153 -13.13 -0.40 13.97
CA ASN A 153 -13.16 -0.56 15.43
C ASN A 153 -11.96 0.12 16.08
N SER A 154 -10.76 -0.02 15.52
CA SER A 154 -9.55 0.62 16.05
C SER A 154 -9.63 2.15 16.02
N ILE A 155 -10.14 2.72 14.93
CA ILE A 155 -10.32 4.17 14.79
C ILE A 155 -11.38 4.67 15.78
N ASN A 156 -12.49 3.96 15.92
CA ASN A 156 -13.58 4.32 16.83
C ASN A 156 -13.14 4.23 18.29
N ASP A 157 -12.45 3.17 18.70
CA ASP A 157 -11.89 3.01 20.03
C ASP A 157 -10.93 4.16 20.36
N ALA A 158 -10.03 4.50 19.43
CA ALA A 158 -9.09 5.60 19.62
C ALA A 158 -9.81 6.96 19.76
N LYS A 159 -10.87 7.20 19.00
CA LYS A 159 -11.66 8.43 19.10
C LYS A 159 -12.42 8.54 20.41
N GLN A 160 -13.00 7.44 20.90
CA GLN A 160 -13.76 7.43 22.15
C GLN A 160 -12.85 7.63 23.37
N ARG A 161 -11.69 7.01 23.39
CA ARG A 161 -10.80 7.06 24.55
C ARG A 161 -9.92 8.30 24.61
N ILE A 162 -9.56 8.86 23.46
CA ILE A 162 -8.70 10.06 23.37
C ILE A 162 -9.34 11.06 22.40
N SER A 163 -10.38 11.75 22.88
CA SER A 163 -11.09 12.76 22.09
C SER A 163 -10.34 14.12 22.06
N SER A 164 -9.52 14.41 23.09
CA SER A 164 -8.72 15.64 23.22
C SER A 164 -7.30 15.29 23.65
N GLY A 165 -6.33 16.14 23.31
CA GLY A 165 -4.94 15.97 23.72
C GLY A 165 -3.91 16.09 22.60
N ASP A 166 -2.64 16.01 22.98
CA ASP A 166 -1.50 16.09 22.06
C ASP A 166 -1.60 15.05 20.96
N ILE A 167 -1.36 15.48 19.73
CA ILE A 167 -1.37 14.61 18.53
C ILE A 167 -0.41 13.42 18.68
N LYS A 168 0.70 13.56 19.39
CA LYS A 168 1.66 12.47 19.63
C LYS A 168 1.05 11.37 20.52
N ILE A 169 0.26 11.76 21.53
CA ILE A 169 -0.44 10.82 22.42
C ILE A 169 -1.52 10.08 21.61
N ARG A 170 -2.30 10.80 20.84
CA ARG A 170 -3.34 10.24 19.97
C ARG A 170 -2.74 9.27 18.94
N ALA A 171 -1.64 9.67 18.30
CA ALA A 171 -0.93 8.82 17.33
C ALA A 171 -0.37 7.54 17.97
N LYS A 172 0.23 7.66 19.17
CA LYS A 172 0.75 6.52 19.93
C LYS A 172 -0.36 5.53 20.24
N PHE A 173 -1.47 6.01 20.78
CA PHE A 173 -2.61 5.15 21.16
C PHE A 173 -3.20 4.43 19.95
N LEU A 174 -3.47 5.13 18.84
CA LEU A 174 -4.00 4.47 17.64
C LEU A 174 -3.03 3.40 17.11
N ARG A 175 -1.71 3.66 17.13
CA ARG A 175 -0.71 2.64 16.74
C ARG A 175 -0.76 1.41 17.63
N GLU A 176 -0.95 1.57 18.94
CA GLU A 176 -1.07 0.46 19.88
C GLU A 176 -2.32 -0.39 19.60
N VAL A 177 -3.49 0.26 19.42
CA VAL A 177 -4.75 -0.44 19.12
C VAL A 177 -4.66 -1.19 17.78
N LEU A 178 -4.15 -0.55 16.73
CA LEU A 178 -3.94 -1.18 15.42
C LEU A 178 -2.97 -2.36 15.49
N ASN A 179 -1.91 -2.23 16.28
CA ASN A 179 -0.94 -3.31 16.45
C ASN A 179 -1.55 -4.51 17.19
N GLN A 180 -2.36 -4.26 18.23
CA GLN A 180 -3.11 -5.32 18.90
C GLN A 180 -4.08 -6.04 17.96
N SER A 181 -4.79 -5.27 17.11
CA SER A 181 -5.67 -5.84 16.09
C SER A 181 -4.91 -6.68 15.06
N ALA A 182 -3.70 -6.25 14.69
CA ALA A 182 -2.83 -6.99 13.78
C ALA A 182 -2.33 -8.31 14.40
N LEU A 183 -1.91 -8.28 15.66
CA LEU A 183 -1.47 -9.48 16.38
C LEU A 183 -2.58 -10.53 16.46
N LYS A 184 -3.82 -10.13 16.72
CA LYS A 184 -4.98 -11.04 16.73
C LYS A 184 -5.22 -11.72 15.37
N GLN A 185 -4.81 -11.08 14.27
CA GLN A 185 -4.91 -11.61 12.90
C GLN A 185 -3.63 -12.31 12.43
N GLY A 186 -2.61 -12.45 13.28
CA GLY A 186 -1.30 -12.98 12.88
C GLY A 186 -0.55 -12.09 11.89
N ILE A 187 -0.85 -10.78 11.86
CA ILE A 187 -0.28 -9.82 10.93
C ILE A 187 0.83 -9.00 11.61
N GLU A 188 1.98 -8.89 10.94
CA GLU A 188 3.09 -8.04 11.39
C GLU A 188 3.04 -6.70 10.62
N LEU A 189 2.82 -5.59 11.35
CA LEU A 189 2.78 -4.23 10.78
C LEU A 189 4.15 -3.54 10.76
N PHE A 190 5.10 -3.98 11.58
CA PHE A 190 6.44 -3.40 11.63
C PHE A 190 7.29 -3.92 10.48
N MET A 191 8.13 -3.04 9.93
CA MET A 191 9.17 -3.46 9.00
C MET A 191 10.27 -4.19 9.79
N LYS A 192 10.65 -5.39 9.37
CA LYS A 192 11.83 -6.05 9.92
C LYS A 192 13.05 -5.20 9.59
N VAL A 193 13.71 -4.69 10.63
CA VAL A 193 15.02 -4.03 10.46
C VAL A 193 15.98 -5.13 10.02
N SER A 194 16.60 -5.00 8.85
CA SER A 194 17.57 -5.98 8.37
C SER A 194 18.69 -6.13 9.41
N LYS A 195 19.21 -7.36 9.60
CA LYS A 195 20.30 -7.63 10.57
C LYS A 195 21.53 -6.73 10.34
N ILE A 196 21.72 -6.23 9.11
CA ILE A 196 22.78 -5.27 8.73
C ILE A 196 22.55 -3.91 9.42
N THR A 197 21.34 -3.41 9.47
CA THR A 197 21.01 -2.13 10.12
C THR A 197 21.13 -2.24 11.64
N GLN A 198 20.80 -3.40 12.23
CA GLN A 198 20.98 -3.66 13.67
C GLN A 198 22.46 -3.68 14.07
N LYS A 199 23.33 -4.24 13.21
CA LYS A 199 24.78 -4.26 13.44
C LYS A 199 25.39 -2.86 13.41
N ASN A 200 24.93 -2.00 12.48
CA ASN A 200 25.37 -0.62 12.34
C ASN A 200 24.84 0.31 13.46
N MET A 201 23.69 0.00 14.06
CA MET A 201 23.19 0.74 15.21
C MET A 201 23.95 0.37 16.49
N LYS A 202 24.31 -0.90 16.70
CA LYS A 202 25.14 -1.35 17.83
C LYS A 202 26.60 -0.89 17.77
N ALA A 203 27.11 -0.60 16.56
CA ALA A 203 28.48 -0.10 16.39
C ALA A 203 28.61 1.42 16.60
N LYS A 204 27.49 2.15 16.82
CA LYS A 204 27.44 3.60 17.08
C LYS A 204 27.05 3.95 18.52
N MET A 205 26.86 2.98 19.38
CA MET A 205 26.74 3.09 20.84
C MET A 205 28.04 2.66 21.52
#